data_9a3abf2ac4181d65fb4535087d1553ee
#
_entry.id   9a3abf2ac4181d65fb4535087d1553ee
#
_cell.length_a   1.000
_cell.length_b   1.000
_cell.length_c   1.000
_cell.angle_alpha   90.00
_cell.angle_beta   90.00
_cell.angle_gamma   90.00
#
_symmetry.space_group_name_H-M   'P 1'
#
loop_
_entity.id
_entity.type
_entity.pdbx_description
1 polymer ?
#
loop_
_entity_poly.entity_id
_entity_poly.type
_entity_poly.pdbx_seq_one_letter_code
_entity_poly.pdbx_strand_id
1 'polypeptide(L)'
;FFFSSRRRHTRLQGDWSSDVCSSDLFGARWADCGGELTPEDLRCAQPGDRCVHDPSQTLEASRGIEVGHIFQLGRKYSTALGATFTNESGAEEPLWMGCYGIGVSRLAQAAVEQHHDANGICWPTAIAPFEVIVVIANVKEAAQVELAERLYGQLQSAGVDVLLDDRPERAGVKFKDSELLGIPWRVVVGRGAADGQVELVQRSTGDKQDLSADAVESTLLPQLQEERQGLLAVEAP
;
A
#
# COMPACT_ATOMS: atom_id res chain seq x y z
N PHE A 1 -11.77 -5.90 11.59
CA PHE A 1 -12.09 -7.13 10.86
C PHE A 1 -12.88 -6.74 9.63
N PHE A 2 -12.36 -7.08 8.43
CA PHE A 2 -13.08 -6.90 7.18
C PHE A 2 -13.58 -8.25 6.72
N PHE A 3 -14.85 -8.33 6.39
CA PHE A 3 -15.43 -9.49 5.73
C PHE A 3 -15.46 -9.20 4.22
N SER A 4 -14.61 -9.91 3.48
CA SER A 4 -14.64 -9.85 2.02
C SER A 4 -15.69 -10.83 1.51
N SER A 5 -16.90 -10.35 1.24
CA SER A 5 -17.77 -10.99 0.27
C SER A 5 -17.87 -10.10 -0.97
N ARG A 6 -17.69 -10.67 -2.13
CA ARG A 6 -17.83 -9.99 -3.43
C ARG A 6 -19.27 -9.57 -3.67
N ARG A 7 -19.86 -8.69 -2.90
CA ARG A 7 -21.06 -7.86 -3.22
C ARG A 7 -21.64 -7.21 -1.97
N ARG A 8 -21.65 -5.87 -1.97
CA ARG A 8 -22.39 -4.92 -1.14
C ARG A 8 -22.34 -5.13 0.38
N HIS A 9 -21.56 -4.28 1.03
CA HIS A 9 -21.55 -4.10 2.47
C HIS A 9 -22.94 -3.69 2.96
N THR A 10 -23.59 -4.56 3.71
CA THR A 10 -24.65 -4.16 4.61
C THR A 10 -23.99 -3.63 5.88
N ARG A 11 -24.29 -2.41 6.23
CA ARG A 11 -23.76 -1.66 7.35
C ARG A 11 -23.98 -2.38 8.66
N LEU A 12 -22.92 -2.62 9.41
CA LEU A 12 -23.01 -2.85 10.84
C LEU A 12 -22.43 -1.64 11.55
N GLN A 13 -23.28 -0.78 12.06
CA GLN A 13 -22.95 0.29 12.96
C GLN A 13 -23.09 -0.29 14.38
N GLY A 14 -22.02 -0.85 14.92
CA GLY A 14 -21.95 -1.30 16.30
C GLY A 14 -21.67 -0.11 17.23
N ASP A 15 -22.60 0.20 18.10
CA ASP A 15 -22.34 1.05 19.25
C ASP A 15 -21.63 0.19 20.31
N TRP A 16 -20.43 0.60 20.72
CA TRP A 16 -19.55 -0.15 21.63
C TRP A 16 -19.98 -0.09 23.11
N SER A 17 -21.16 0.41 23.42
CA SER A 17 -21.58 0.71 24.79
C SER A 17 -22.62 -0.22 25.42
N SER A 18 -23.00 -1.31 24.76
CA SER A 18 -23.94 -2.28 25.38
C SER A 18 -23.41 -3.69 25.35
N ASP A 19 -22.57 -4.03 26.32
CA ASP A 19 -22.31 -5.41 26.72
C ASP A 19 -23.56 -5.97 27.43
N VAL A 20 -24.60 -6.26 26.66
CA VAL A 20 -25.60 -7.24 27.12
C VAL A 20 -25.07 -8.59 26.67
N CYS A 21 -24.35 -9.25 27.56
CA CYS A 21 -23.87 -10.61 27.32
C CYS A 21 -25.07 -11.54 27.11
N SER A 22 -25.07 -12.23 25.97
CA SER A 22 -25.98 -13.34 25.67
C SER A 22 -25.92 -14.49 26.72
N SER A 23 -24.98 -14.41 27.68
CA SER A 23 -24.83 -15.33 28.80
C SER A 23 -25.83 -15.12 29.92
N ASP A 24 -26.57 -14.00 29.95
CA ASP A 24 -27.48 -13.66 31.04
C ASP A 24 -28.91 -14.19 30.82
N LEU A 25 -29.19 -14.75 29.66
CA LEU A 25 -30.50 -15.33 29.31
C LEU A 25 -30.40 -16.86 29.19
N PHE A 26 -30.41 -17.53 30.34
CA PHE A 26 -30.48 -18.99 30.35
C PHE A 26 -31.92 -19.50 30.23
N GLY A 27 -32.16 -20.33 29.18
CA GLY A 27 -33.41 -21.06 29.02
C GLY A 27 -34.60 -20.29 28.46
N ALA A 28 -34.41 -19.04 27.99
CA ALA A 28 -35.45 -18.26 27.33
C ALA A 28 -35.85 -18.93 26.02
N ARG A 29 -37.17 -19.12 25.76
CA ARG A 29 -37.73 -19.63 24.52
C ARG A 29 -38.45 -18.51 23.81
N TRP A 30 -38.54 -18.58 22.49
CA TRP A 30 -39.31 -17.63 21.68
C TRP A 30 -40.75 -17.45 22.16
N ALA A 31 -41.37 -18.54 22.70
CA ALA A 31 -42.71 -18.50 23.29
C ALA A 31 -42.82 -17.64 24.55
N ASP A 32 -41.70 -17.39 25.21
CA ASP A 32 -41.67 -16.62 26.46
C ASP A 32 -41.63 -15.10 26.23
N CYS A 33 -41.38 -14.67 24.98
CA CYS A 33 -41.30 -13.29 24.60
C CYS A 33 -42.63 -12.57 24.32
N GLY A 34 -43.76 -13.28 24.34
CA GLY A 34 -45.11 -12.76 24.30
C GLY A 34 -45.37 -11.69 23.24
N GLY A 35 -45.72 -12.09 22.02
CA GLY A 35 -46.06 -11.17 20.92
C GLY A 35 -45.61 -11.69 19.56
N GLU A 36 -46.03 -11.02 18.50
CA GLU A 36 -45.55 -11.29 17.14
C GLU A 36 -44.09 -10.79 17.02
N LEU A 37 -43.13 -11.74 17.03
CA LEU A 37 -41.72 -11.42 16.92
C LEU A 37 -41.36 -11.14 15.46
N THR A 38 -41.02 -9.92 15.18
CA THR A 38 -40.40 -9.58 13.88
C THR A 38 -38.91 -9.96 13.96
N PRO A 39 -38.42 -10.85 13.08
CA PRO A 39 -36.99 -11.17 13.08
C PRO A 39 -36.17 -9.92 12.68
N GLU A 40 -35.30 -9.51 13.58
CA GLU A 40 -34.36 -8.40 13.38
C GLU A 40 -32.93 -8.95 13.31
N ASP A 41 -32.06 -8.25 12.61
CA ASP A 41 -30.64 -8.60 12.52
C ASP A 41 -29.90 -8.10 13.77
N LEU A 42 -29.94 -8.92 14.83
CA LEU A 42 -29.44 -8.55 16.16
C LEU A 42 -28.02 -9.03 16.45
N ARG A 43 -27.36 -9.76 15.55
CA ARG A 43 -26.02 -10.25 15.81
C ARG A 43 -25.04 -9.90 14.68
N CYS A 44 -23.77 -9.68 15.03
CA CYS A 44 -22.72 -9.55 14.06
C CYS A 44 -22.44 -10.90 13.37
N ALA A 45 -22.19 -10.85 12.07
CA ALA A 45 -21.73 -12.02 11.31
C ALA A 45 -20.38 -12.53 11.86
N GLN A 46 -20.21 -13.83 11.91
CA GLN A 46 -19.00 -14.50 12.40
C GLN A 46 -18.42 -15.44 11.36
N PRO A 47 -17.11 -15.76 11.44
CA PRO A 47 -16.52 -16.81 10.61
C PRO A 47 -17.27 -18.12 10.74
N GLY A 48 -17.56 -18.76 9.59
CA GLY A 48 -18.36 -19.99 9.54
C GLY A 48 -19.87 -19.78 9.37
N ASP A 49 -20.37 -18.56 9.51
CA ASP A 49 -21.77 -18.25 9.18
C ASP A 49 -22.02 -18.38 7.67
N ARG A 50 -23.23 -18.73 7.31
CA ARG A 50 -23.62 -18.77 5.90
C ARG A 50 -23.89 -17.38 5.36
N CYS A 51 -23.48 -17.14 4.12
CA CYS A 51 -23.78 -15.89 3.44
C CYS A 51 -25.30 -15.76 3.24
N VAL A 52 -25.87 -14.60 3.61
CA VAL A 52 -27.31 -14.33 3.48
C VAL A 52 -27.76 -14.32 2.01
N HIS A 53 -26.87 -13.88 1.12
CA HIS A 53 -27.17 -13.77 -0.33
C HIS A 53 -26.88 -15.05 -1.11
N ASP A 54 -26.00 -15.90 -0.60
CA ASP A 54 -25.65 -17.19 -1.18
C ASP A 54 -25.37 -18.20 -0.05
N PRO A 55 -26.41 -18.96 0.39
CA PRO A 55 -26.25 -19.89 1.49
C PRO A 55 -25.30 -21.07 1.24
N SER A 56 -24.83 -21.26 -0.01
CA SER A 56 -23.81 -22.26 -0.33
C SER A 56 -22.40 -21.82 0.11
N GLN A 57 -22.21 -20.52 0.36
CA GLN A 57 -20.93 -19.95 0.78
C GLN A 57 -20.93 -19.65 2.27
N THR A 58 -19.78 -19.87 2.91
CA THR A 58 -19.51 -19.52 4.30
C THR A 58 -18.65 -18.29 4.40
N LEU A 59 -18.84 -17.52 5.47
CA LEU A 59 -18.04 -16.33 5.74
C LEU A 59 -16.70 -16.72 6.34
N GLU A 60 -15.65 -16.10 5.83
CA GLU A 60 -14.28 -16.21 6.36
C GLU A 60 -13.84 -14.88 6.95
N ALA A 61 -13.04 -14.94 8.03
CA ALA A 61 -12.43 -13.76 8.61
C ALA A 61 -10.98 -13.61 8.11
N SER A 62 -10.66 -12.43 7.61
CA SER A 62 -9.29 -12.06 7.29
C SER A 62 -8.89 -10.77 8.00
N ARG A 63 -7.58 -10.61 8.22
CA ARG A 63 -7.03 -9.34 8.70
C ARG A 63 -6.67 -8.49 7.50
N GLY A 64 -6.99 -7.20 7.57
CA GLY A 64 -6.64 -6.23 6.55
C GLY A 64 -6.15 -4.94 7.17
N ILE A 65 -5.47 -4.12 6.38
CA ILE A 65 -5.08 -2.76 6.74
C ILE A 65 -6.02 -1.81 6.02
N GLU A 66 -6.76 -0.99 6.78
CA GLU A 66 -7.64 0.04 6.21
C GLU A 66 -6.80 1.19 5.66
N VAL A 67 -6.79 1.35 4.35
CA VAL A 67 -6.03 2.42 3.67
C VAL A 67 -6.89 3.61 3.27
N GLY A 68 -8.20 3.42 3.19
CA GLY A 68 -9.15 4.47 2.88
C GLY A 68 -10.53 4.19 3.45
N HIS A 69 -11.33 5.24 3.64
CA HIS A 69 -12.66 5.14 4.20
C HIS A 69 -13.61 6.14 3.54
N ILE A 70 -14.84 5.69 3.30
CA ILE A 70 -15.94 6.52 2.81
C ILE A 70 -16.95 6.71 3.94
N PHE A 71 -17.18 7.94 4.35
CA PHE A 71 -18.13 8.30 5.38
C PHE A 71 -19.38 8.88 4.77
N GLN A 72 -20.53 8.28 5.04
CA GLN A 72 -21.83 8.85 4.70
C GLN A 72 -22.30 9.75 5.87
N LEU A 73 -22.03 11.05 5.75
CA LEU A 73 -22.36 12.01 6.82
C LEU A 73 -23.83 12.39 6.83
N GLY A 74 -24.56 12.15 5.75
CA GLY A 74 -25.96 12.51 5.59
C GLY A 74 -26.16 14.02 5.71
N ARG A 75 -27.16 14.45 6.46
CA ARG A 75 -27.49 15.85 6.69
C ARG A 75 -27.07 16.38 8.06
N LYS A 76 -26.29 15.60 8.84
CA LYS A 76 -25.91 15.92 10.21
C LYS A 76 -25.20 17.29 10.32
N TYR A 77 -24.21 17.51 9.49
CA TYR A 77 -23.42 18.74 9.55
C TYR A 77 -24.04 19.86 8.71
N SER A 78 -24.59 19.57 7.54
CA SER A 78 -25.22 20.56 6.68
C SER A 78 -26.41 21.26 7.36
N THR A 79 -27.22 20.50 8.09
CA THR A 79 -28.33 21.10 8.88
C THR A 79 -27.78 22.04 9.96
N ALA A 80 -26.75 21.63 10.71
CA ALA A 80 -26.17 22.45 11.78
C ALA A 80 -25.48 23.71 11.25
N LEU A 81 -24.93 23.67 10.03
CA LEU A 81 -24.24 24.79 9.38
C LEU A 81 -25.17 25.68 8.54
N GLY A 82 -26.46 25.29 8.37
CA GLY A 82 -27.36 25.97 7.46
C GLY A 82 -26.96 25.88 5.99
N ALA A 83 -26.21 24.82 5.62
CA ALA A 83 -25.78 24.58 4.24
C ALA A 83 -26.94 23.95 3.46
N THR A 84 -27.72 24.76 2.75
CA THR A 84 -28.91 24.34 2.03
C THR A 84 -28.76 24.55 0.52
N PHE A 85 -29.64 23.92 -0.24
CA PHE A 85 -29.85 24.18 -1.66
C PHE A 85 -31.35 24.28 -1.93
N THR A 86 -31.73 25.01 -2.97
CA THR A 86 -33.12 25.08 -3.42
C THR A 86 -33.41 23.90 -4.36
N ASN A 87 -34.35 23.06 -3.97
CA ASN A 87 -34.76 21.92 -4.78
C ASN A 87 -35.66 22.33 -5.96
N GLU A 88 -36.07 21.38 -6.82
CA GLU A 88 -36.88 21.61 -8.00
C GLU A 88 -38.28 22.19 -7.67
N SER A 89 -38.79 21.97 -6.46
CA SER A 89 -40.06 22.55 -5.98
C SER A 89 -39.90 23.96 -5.39
N GLY A 90 -38.70 24.52 -5.36
CA GLY A 90 -38.39 25.84 -4.77
C GLY A 90 -38.23 25.82 -3.25
N ALA A 91 -38.17 24.63 -2.61
CA ALA A 91 -37.97 24.53 -1.18
C ALA A 91 -36.45 24.40 -0.84
N GLU A 92 -36.05 25.01 0.27
CA GLU A 92 -34.70 24.84 0.79
C GLU A 92 -34.54 23.51 1.52
N GLU A 93 -33.52 22.74 1.14
CA GLU A 93 -33.15 21.47 1.77
C GLU A 93 -31.67 21.43 2.16
N PRO A 94 -31.33 20.84 3.32
CA PRO A 94 -29.93 20.62 3.69
C PRO A 94 -29.21 19.67 2.70
N LEU A 95 -27.98 20.01 2.36
CA LEU A 95 -27.14 19.20 1.48
C LEU A 95 -26.85 17.82 2.08
N TRP A 96 -26.87 16.79 1.24
CA TRP A 96 -26.32 15.50 1.58
C TRP A 96 -24.80 15.53 1.50
N MET A 97 -24.14 15.06 2.54
CA MET A 97 -22.70 15.14 2.69
C MET A 97 -22.07 13.75 2.71
N GLY A 98 -20.93 13.60 2.05
CA GLY A 98 -20.00 12.48 2.15
C GLY A 98 -18.60 13.00 2.51
N CYS A 99 -17.79 12.13 3.09
CA CYS A 99 -16.38 12.39 3.33
C CYS A 99 -15.57 11.18 2.84
N TYR A 100 -14.46 11.47 2.17
CA TYR A 100 -13.62 10.46 1.53
C TYR A 100 -12.21 10.66 2.04
N GLY A 101 -11.69 9.67 2.80
CA GLY A 101 -10.37 9.74 3.40
C GLY A 101 -9.43 8.68 2.86
N ILE A 102 -8.16 9.04 2.63
CA ILE A 102 -7.08 8.12 2.31
C ILE A 102 -5.94 8.33 3.30
N GLY A 103 -5.49 7.26 3.94
CA GLY A 103 -4.37 7.29 4.87
C GLY A 103 -3.04 7.17 4.14
N VAL A 104 -2.48 8.27 3.61
CA VAL A 104 -1.26 8.27 2.79
C VAL A 104 -0.09 7.62 3.52
N SER A 105 0.17 8.00 4.79
CA SER A 105 1.22 7.38 5.60
C SER A 105 0.95 5.89 5.88
N ARG A 106 -0.32 5.53 6.04
CA ARG A 106 -0.72 4.13 6.23
C ARG A 106 -0.55 3.30 4.96
N LEU A 107 -0.70 3.89 3.78
CA LEU A 107 -0.38 3.24 2.50
C LEU A 107 1.09 2.82 2.44
N ALA A 108 2.00 3.72 2.81
CA ALA A 108 3.43 3.39 2.88
C ALA A 108 3.72 2.26 3.87
N GLN A 109 3.12 2.31 5.08
CA GLN A 109 3.24 1.25 6.08
C GLN A 109 2.68 -0.09 5.57
N ALA A 110 1.54 -0.08 4.89
CA ALA A 110 0.93 -1.27 4.31
C ALA A 110 1.80 -1.88 3.20
N ALA A 111 2.42 -1.04 2.38
CA ALA A 111 3.36 -1.48 1.35
C ALA A 111 4.59 -2.16 1.97
N VAL A 112 5.17 -1.59 3.03
CA VAL A 112 6.30 -2.21 3.77
C VAL A 112 5.89 -3.55 4.38
N GLU A 113 4.69 -3.63 4.97
CA GLU A 113 4.18 -4.87 5.56
C GLU A 113 3.99 -6.00 4.53
N GLN A 114 3.63 -5.65 3.30
CA GLN A 114 3.37 -6.61 2.23
C GLN A 114 4.62 -6.92 1.38
N HIS A 115 5.57 -5.99 1.31
CA HIS A 115 6.74 -6.06 0.45
C HIS A 115 8.03 -5.94 1.26
N HIS A 116 8.42 -7.00 1.93
CA HIS A 116 9.66 -7.12 2.67
C HIS A 116 10.20 -8.56 2.65
N ASP A 117 11.47 -8.70 2.96
CA ASP A 117 12.13 -9.98 3.19
C ASP A 117 12.97 -9.93 4.50
N ALA A 118 13.78 -10.95 4.74
CA ALA A 118 14.65 -11.02 5.91
C ALA A 118 15.76 -9.95 5.94
N ASN A 119 16.04 -9.28 4.82
CA ASN A 119 17.09 -8.28 4.68
C ASN A 119 16.56 -6.83 4.78
N GLY A 120 15.25 -6.63 4.62
CA GLY A 120 14.62 -5.31 4.71
C GLY A 120 13.44 -5.13 3.76
N ILE A 121 13.17 -3.89 3.41
CA ILE A 121 12.06 -3.50 2.55
C ILE A 121 12.34 -3.91 1.09
N CYS A 122 11.29 -4.21 0.33
CA CYS A 122 11.30 -4.42 -1.11
C CYS A 122 10.24 -3.49 -1.76
N TRP A 123 10.56 -2.21 -1.92
CA TRP A 123 9.58 -1.27 -2.47
C TRP A 123 9.13 -1.65 -3.88
N PRO A 124 7.81 -1.63 -4.15
CA PRO A 124 7.33 -1.55 -5.52
C PRO A 124 7.83 -0.25 -6.17
N THR A 125 8.34 -0.31 -7.39
CA THR A 125 9.00 0.82 -8.07
C THR A 125 8.12 2.07 -8.12
N ALA A 126 6.81 1.92 -8.35
CA ALA A 126 5.87 3.06 -8.47
C ALA A 126 5.68 3.88 -7.18
N ILE A 127 6.07 3.37 -6.01
CA ILE A 127 5.94 4.06 -4.71
C ILE A 127 7.27 4.11 -3.94
N ALA A 128 8.34 3.66 -4.55
CA ALA A 128 9.67 3.71 -3.97
C ALA A 128 10.11 5.17 -3.79
N PRO A 129 10.78 5.52 -2.65
CA PRO A 129 11.29 6.87 -2.45
C PRO A 129 12.39 7.24 -3.44
N PHE A 130 13.12 6.26 -3.92
CA PHE A 130 14.07 6.30 -5.04
C PHE A 130 13.95 5.00 -5.81
N GLU A 131 14.10 5.07 -7.13
CA GLU A 131 14.01 3.88 -7.99
C GLU A 131 15.33 3.15 -8.10
N VAL A 132 16.41 3.93 -8.08
CA VAL A 132 17.79 3.45 -8.24
C VAL A 132 18.68 4.02 -7.14
N ILE A 133 19.57 3.21 -6.60
CA ILE A 133 20.70 3.68 -5.78
C ILE A 133 22.03 3.38 -6.49
N VAL A 134 22.85 4.39 -6.68
CA VAL A 134 24.22 4.25 -7.17
C VAL A 134 25.14 4.19 -5.96
N VAL A 135 25.88 3.10 -5.79
CA VAL A 135 26.75 2.87 -4.64
C VAL A 135 28.22 2.91 -5.08
N ILE A 136 28.98 3.85 -4.55
CA ILE A 136 30.44 3.91 -4.70
C ILE A 136 31.09 2.96 -3.70
N ALA A 137 31.72 1.89 -4.17
CA ALA A 137 32.30 0.88 -3.29
C ALA A 137 33.49 1.42 -2.49
N ASN A 138 34.30 2.29 -3.10
CA ASN A 138 35.43 2.94 -2.46
C ASN A 138 35.56 4.41 -2.91
N VAL A 139 35.17 5.33 -2.07
CA VAL A 139 35.21 6.79 -2.36
C VAL A 139 36.63 7.38 -2.44
N LYS A 140 37.66 6.59 -2.14
CA LYS A 140 39.06 7.02 -2.28
C LYS A 140 39.63 6.80 -3.69
N GLU A 141 38.92 6.02 -4.50
CA GLU A 141 39.27 5.71 -5.88
C GLU A 141 38.56 6.70 -6.82
N ALA A 142 39.33 7.64 -7.38
CA ALA A 142 38.79 8.69 -8.23
C ALA A 142 37.96 8.14 -9.41
N ALA A 143 38.41 7.05 -10.06
CA ALA A 143 37.68 6.43 -11.17
C ALA A 143 36.29 5.92 -10.76
N GLN A 144 36.11 5.44 -9.52
CA GLN A 144 34.79 5.02 -9.03
C GLN A 144 33.90 6.24 -8.77
N VAL A 145 34.42 7.30 -8.21
CA VAL A 145 33.67 8.54 -7.94
C VAL A 145 33.21 9.18 -9.25
N GLU A 146 34.14 9.40 -10.19
CA GLU A 146 33.83 10.02 -11.50
C GLU A 146 32.79 9.21 -12.29
N LEU A 147 32.93 7.88 -12.31
CA LEU A 147 31.96 7.02 -12.98
C LEU A 147 30.58 7.07 -12.31
N ALA A 148 30.52 7.03 -10.98
CA ALA A 148 29.28 7.06 -10.24
C ALA A 148 28.54 8.39 -10.40
N GLU A 149 29.26 9.52 -10.32
CA GLU A 149 28.67 10.85 -10.53
C GLU A 149 28.15 11.02 -11.97
N ARG A 150 28.87 10.50 -12.96
CA ARG A 150 28.41 10.46 -14.35
C ARG A 150 27.11 9.69 -14.49
N LEU A 151 27.05 8.46 -13.96
CA LEU A 151 25.83 7.60 -14.01
C LEU A 151 24.67 8.25 -13.28
N TYR A 152 24.92 8.82 -12.10
CA TYR A 152 23.92 9.55 -11.33
C TYR A 152 23.31 10.68 -12.16
N GLY A 153 24.13 11.52 -12.78
CA GLY A 153 23.66 12.62 -13.64
C GLY A 153 22.92 12.16 -14.89
N GLN A 154 23.37 11.07 -15.52
CA GLN A 154 22.68 10.47 -16.68
C GLN A 154 21.29 9.96 -16.33
N LEU A 155 21.18 9.16 -15.27
CA LEU A 155 19.89 8.61 -14.81
C LEU A 155 18.93 9.72 -14.36
N GLN A 156 19.42 10.74 -13.63
CA GLN A 156 18.59 11.90 -13.28
C GLN A 156 18.09 12.64 -14.55
N SER A 157 18.94 12.84 -15.52
CA SER A 157 18.57 13.51 -16.77
C SER A 157 17.55 12.71 -17.57
N ALA A 158 17.53 11.38 -17.41
CA ALA A 158 16.55 10.47 -17.98
C ALA A 158 15.23 10.40 -17.17
N GLY A 159 15.08 11.19 -16.08
CA GLY A 159 13.87 11.25 -15.25
C GLY A 159 13.71 10.09 -14.27
N VAL A 160 14.81 9.50 -13.84
CA VAL A 160 14.84 8.46 -12.81
C VAL A 160 15.12 9.10 -11.45
N ASP A 161 14.38 8.69 -10.41
CA ASP A 161 14.65 9.09 -9.03
C ASP A 161 15.83 8.28 -8.48
N VAL A 162 17.01 8.92 -8.41
CA VAL A 162 18.28 8.27 -8.08
C VAL A 162 18.82 8.78 -6.76
N LEU A 163 19.30 7.87 -5.92
CA LEU A 163 20.08 8.13 -4.72
C LEU A 163 21.56 7.80 -4.98
N LEU A 164 22.50 8.69 -4.61
CA LEU A 164 23.92 8.42 -4.65
C LEU A 164 24.45 8.15 -3.23
N ASP A 165 25.05 6.97 -3.01
CA ASP A 165 25.74 6.65 -1.76
C ASP A 165 27.26 6.90 -1.89
N ASP A 166 27.65 8.13 -1.58
CA ASP A 166 29.02 8.66 -1.57
C ASP A 166 29.66 8.66 -0.17
N ARG A 167 29.02 8.05 0.83
CA ARG A 167 29.53 8.02 2.21
C ARG A 167 30.89 7.31 2.30
N PRO A 168 31.79 7.73 3.19
CA PRO A 168 33.11 7.10 3.39
C PRO A 168 33.01 5.78 4.19
N GLU A 169 31.99 4.97 3.91
CA GLU A 169 31.73 3.69 4.58
C GLU A 169 32.23 2.51 3.75
N ARG A 170 32.38 1.36 4.41
CA ARG A 170 32.74 0.11 3.72
C ARG A 170 31.63 -0.34 2.79
N ALA A 171 31.97 -0.86 1.61
CA ALA A 171 31.01 -1.34 0.63
C ALA A 171 29.95 -2.30 1.21
N GLY A 172 30.35 -3.21 2.09
CA GLY A 172 29.42 -4.14 2.74
C GLY A 172 28.37 -3.46 3.64
N VAL A 173 28.71 -2.34 4.29
CA VAL A 173 27.75 -1.53 5.06
C VAL A 173 26.76 -0.87 4.12
N LYS A 174 27.25 -0.21 3.07
CA LYS A 174 26.40 0.42 2.05
C LYS A 174 25.43 -0.56 1.38
N PHE A 175 25.89 -1.80 1.10
CA PHE A 175 25.04 -2.84 0.52
C PHE A 175 23.93 -3.25 1.49
N LYS A 176 24.26 -3.44 2.77
CA LYS A 176 23.26 -3.75 3.79
C LYS A 176 22.25 -2.62 3.99
N ASP A 177 22.73 -1.39 4.02
CA ASP A 177 21.86 -0.22 4.11
C ASP A 177 20.93 -0.11 2.90
N SER A 178 21.44 -0.34 1.69
CA SER A 178 20.61 -0.33 0.47
C SER A 178 19.55 -1.43 0.45
N GLU A 179 19.89 -2.62 0.97
CA GLU A 179 18.94 -3.73 1.14
C GLU A 179 17.87 -3.39 2.18
N LEU A 180 18.27 -2.78 3.32
CA LEU A 180 17.35 -2.35 4.37
C LEU A 180 16.39 -1.25 3.88
N LEU A 181 16.92 -0.25 3.16
CA LEU A 181 16.12 0.82 2.55
C LEU A 181 15.16 0.29 1.47
N GLY A 182 15.52 -0.81 0.82
CA GLY A 182 14.64 -1.50 -0.14
C GLY A 182 14.49 -0.82 -1.48
N ILE A 183 15.49 -0.03 -1.92
CA ILE A 183 15.46 0.65 -3.22
C ILE A 183 15.47 -0.43 -4.33
N PRO A 184 14.56 -0.36 -5.32
CA PRO A 184 14.34 -1.43 -6.30
C PRO A 184 15.57 -1.86 -7.07
N TRP A 185 16.41 -0.90 -7.50
CA TRP A 185 17.59 -1.17 -8.29
C TRP A 185 18.84 -0.58 -7.64
N ARG A 186 19.93 -1.34 -7.65
CA ARG A 186 21.24 -0.90 -7.15
C ARG A 186 22.28 -1.03 -8.24
N VAL A 187 22.95 0.07 -8.56
CA VAL A 187 24.12 0.11 -9.43
C VAL A 187 25.36 0.19 -8.54
N VAL A 188 26.21 -0.83 -8.58
CA VAL A 188 27.45 -0.87 -7.80
C VAL A 188 28.63 -0.47 -8.69
N VAL A 189 29.27 0.64 -8.33
CA VAL A 189 30.50 1.12 -8.96
C VAL A 189 31.68 0.62 -8.12
N GLY A 190 32.29 -0.47 -8.60
CA GLY A 190 33.33 -1.20 -7.89
C GLY A 190 34.66 -1.23 -8.63
N ARG A 191 35.39 -2.34 -8.53
CA ARG A 191 36.74 -2.50 -9.08
C ARG A 191 36.80 -2.38 -10.59
N GLY A 192 35.71 -2.73 -11.30
CA GLY A 192 35.60 -2.62 -12.75
C GLY A 192 35.42 -1.19 -13.28
N ALA A 193 35.34 -0.18 -12.39
CA ALA A 193 35.08 1.21 -12.80
C ALA A 193 36.11 1.78 -13.79
N ALA A 194 37.39 1.40 -13.64
CA ALA A 194 38.45 1.82 -14.57
C ALA A 194 38.22 1.30 -16.01
N ASP A 195 37.57 0.15 -16.13
CA ASP A 195 37.19 -0.49 -17.40
C ASP A 195 35.74 -0.14 -17.81
N GLY A 196 35.11 0.80 -17.11
CA GLY A 196 33.72 1.19 -17.37
C GLY A 196 32.69 0.11 -17.04
N GLN A 197 33.00 -0.85 -16.15
CA GLN A 197 32.11 -1.95 -15.76
C GLN A 197 31.46 -1.66 -14.39
N VAL A 198 30.17 -2.00 -14.30
CA VAL A 198 29.36 -1.89 -13.08
C VAL A 198 28.51 -3.13 -12.86
N GLU A 199 28.11 -3.39 -11.63
CA GLU A 199 27.15 -4.44 -11.28
C GLU A 199 25.76 -3.81 -11.08
N LEU A 200 24.77 -4.30 -11.81
CA LEU A 200 23.36 -3.98 -11.61
C LEU A 200 22.69 -5.07 -10.79
N VAL A 201 21.98 -4.71 -9.75
CA VAL A 201 21.30 -5.64 -8.83
C VAL A 201 19.84 -5.27 -8.67
N GLN A 202 18.95 -6.23 -8.90
CA GLN A 202 17.53 -6.08 -8.61
C GLN A 202 17.23 -6.48 -7.15
N ARG A 203 16.59 -5.60 -6.38
CA ARG A 203 16.35 -5.82 -4.95
C ARG A 203 15.39 -6.99 -4.68
N SER A 204 14.32 -7.11 -5.46
CA SER A 204 13.25 -8.09 -5.23
C SER A 204 13.68 -9.54 -5.49
N THR A 205 14.50 -9.77 -6.51
CA THR A 205 14.96 -11.12 -6.91
C THR A 205 16.36 -11.43 -6.40
N GLY A 206 17.18 -10.40 -6.15
CA GLY A 206 18.60 -10.53 -5.84
C GLY A 206 19.46 -10.81 -7.06
N ASP A 207 18.89 -10.77 -8.26
CA ASP A 207 19.62 -11.01 -9.52
C ASP A 207 20.68 -9.94 -9.73
N LYS A 208 21.84 -10.39 -10.23
CA LYS A 208 22.99 -9.56 -10.49
C LYS A 208 23.43 -9.69 -11.93
N GLN A 209 23.75 -8.57 -12.53
CA GLN A 209 24.24 -8.50 -13.89
C GLN A 209 25.42 -7.53 -13.99
N ASP A 210 26.54 -8.01 -14.52
CA ASP A 210 27.66 -7.13 -14.87
C ASP A 210 27.42 -6.54 -16.27
N LEU A 211 27.54 -5.23 -16.38
CA LEU A 211 27.37 -4.52 -17.67
C LEU A 211 28.29 -3.30 -17.77
N SER A 212 28.45 -2.83 -19.00
CA SER A 212 29.15 -1.55 -19.20
C SER A 212 28.31 -0.40 -18.66
N ALA A 213 28.96 0.61 -18.10
CA ALA A 213 28.30 1.80 -17.59
C ALA A 213 27.41 2.48 -18.67
N ASP A 214 27.84 2.46 -19.93
CA ASP A 214 27.08 3.06 -21.03
C ASP A 214 25.80 2.29 -21.37
N ALA A 215 25.69 1.01 -20.95
CA ALA A 215 24.50 0.19 -21.15
C ALA A 215 23.50 0.28 -19.97
N VAL A 216 23.86 0.90 -18.86
CA VAL A 216 23.00 0.98 -17.65
C VAL A 216 21.67 1.64 -17.98
N GLU A 217 21.70 2.82 -18.59
CA GLU A 217 20.48 3.57 -18.92
C GLU A 217 19.57 2.77 -19.86
N SER A 218 20.11 2.25 -20.96
CA SER A 218 19.33 1.49 -21.96
C SER A 218 18.76 0.18 -21.40
N THR A 219 19.38 -0.39 -20.37
CA THR A 219 18.91 -1.62 -19.70
C THR A 219 17.86 -1.31 -18.64
N LEU A 220 18.05 -0.25 -17.83
CA LEU A 220 17.19 0.08 -16.71
C LEU A 220 15.89 0.76 -17.13
N LEU A 221 15.93 1.72 -18.08
CA LEU A 221 14.74 2.51 -18.42
C LEU A 221 13.53 1.67 -18.87
N PRO A 222 13.68 0.67 -19.74
CA PRO A 222 12.56 -0.18 -20.13
C PRO A 222 11.96 -0.94 -18.94
N GLN A 223 12.81 -1.46 -18.04
CA GLN A 223 12.39 -2.21 -16.86
C GLN A 223 11.63 -1.33 -15.86
N LEU A 224 12.16 -0.15 -15.58
CA LEU A 224 11.48 0.84 -14.72
C LEU A 224 10.13 1.27 -15.31
N GLN A 225 10.04 1.44 -16.64
CA GLN A 225 8.78 1.77 -17.31
C GLN A 225 7.76 0.64 -17.20
N GLU A 226 8.17 -0.60 -17.39
CA GLU A 226 7.31 -1.78 -17.23
C GLU A 226 6.84 -1.92 -15.78
N GLU A 227 7.75 -1.79 -14.80
CA GLU A 227 7.44 -1.87 -13.38
C GLU A 227 6.49 -0.75 -12.93
N ARG A 228 6.64 0.48 -13.44
CA ARG A 228 5.72 1.59 -13.18
C ARG A 228 4.32 1.34 -13.77
N GLN A 229 4.24 0.70 -14.94
CA GLN A 229 2.98 0.42 -15.63
C GLN A 229 2.31 -0.87 -15.15
N GLY A 230 3.06 -1.87 -14.74
CA GLY A 230 2.55 -3.16 -14.30
C GLY A 230 1.59 -3.06 -13.11
N LEU A 231 1.70 -2.02 -12.28
CA LEU A 231 0.76 -1.73 -11.21
C LEU A 231 -0.56 -1.12 -11.70
N LEU A 232 -0.61 -0.53 -12.89
CA LEU A 232 -1.83 0.01 -13.50
C LEU A 232 -2.65 -1.06 -14.22
N ALA A 233 -2.03 -2.21 -14.53
CA ALA A 233 -2.66 -3.33 -15.25
C ALA A 233 -3.35 -4.36 -14.34
N VAL A 234 -3.51 -4.08 -13.05
CA VAL A 234 -4.37 -4.90 -12.19
C VAL A 234 -5.80 -4.69 -12.65
N GLU A 235 -6.28 -5.62 -13.49
CA GLU A 235 -7.70 -5.68 -13.87
C GLU A 235 -8.52 -5.66 -12.58
N ALA A 236 -9.39 -4.66 -12.49
CA ALA A 236 -10.38 -4.62 -11.44
C ALA A 236 -11.26 -5.86 -11.54
N PRO A 237 -11.39 -6.66 -10.47
CA PRO A 237 -12.19 -7.90 -10.48
C PRO A 237 -13.66 -7.65 -10.72
#